data_88605d2ada3dc3075bbd5213f113eee6
#
_entry.id   88605d2ada3dc3075bbd5213f113eee6
#
_cell.length_a   1.000
_cell.length_b   1.000
_cell.length_c   1.000
_cell.angle_alpha   90.00
_cell.angle_beta   90.00
_cell.angle_gamma   90.00
#
_symmetry.space_group_name_H-M   'P 1'
#
loop_
_entity.id
_entity.type
_entity.pdbx_description
1 polymer ?
#
loop_
_entity_poly.entity_id
_entity_poly.type
_entity_poly.pdbx_seq_one_letter_code
_entity_poly.pdbx_strand_id
1 'polypeptide(L)'
;MAIDFLYPQYEVVRNPARCIACRACERQCSNEVHAYDDELKMMISDESRCVNCHRCVSICPTRALKIVKTDHTFKENANWSGETIMEVYRQASSGGVLLSSMGNPKPLPVYWDKILINASQVTNPSIDPLREPMETKTFLGQKPSKIERDENGKIKTNITPQLELSVPIMFSAMSYGSISYNAHESLARAAEALGIYYNTGEGGLHQDFYKYGANTIVQVASGRFGVHKDYLSAGAAIEIKMGQGAKPGIGGHLPGAKIVGDVSRTRMIPEGSDAISPAPHHDIYSIEDLRQLVFSLKEASNYKKPVIIKIAAVHNVAAIASGIARSGADIIAIDGFRGGTGAAPTRIRDNVGIPIELALAAVDQRLRDEGIRNKVSLVVGGSIRSSADVVKAIALGADACYIGTAALLALGCHLCRSCQTGKCNWGIATQRPDLVKRLNPDIGYKRLVNLVTAWEHEIKEMMGGMGINSIEALRGNRLMLRGVGLNEKELQILGIKHAGE
;
A
#
# COMPACT_ATOMS: atom_id res chain seq x y z
N MET A 1 23.12 -16.57 -36.94
CA MET A 1 22.39 -15.54 -36.20
C MET A 1 21.64 -16.18 -35.05
N ALA A 2 21.83 -15.71 -33.85
CA ALA A 2 20.95 -16.13 -32.74
C ALA A 2 19.56 -15.54 -33.01
N ILE A 3 18.51 -16.36 -32.99
CA ILE A 3 17.13 -15.90 -33.14
C ILE A 3 16.71 -15.36 -31.77
N ASP A 4 16.39 -14.08 -31.70
CA ASP A 4 15.84 -13.47 -30.50
C ASP A 4 14.31 -13.53 -30.57
N PHE A 5 13.70 -14.21 -29.59
CA PHE A 5 12.25 -14.30 -29.44
C PHE A 5 11.67 -13.22 -28.51
N LEU A 6 12.54 -12.34 -27.95
CA LEU A 6 12.13 -11.30 -27.04
C LEU A 6 11.88 -9.99 -27.80
N TYR A 7 10.63 -9.73 -28.09
CA TYR A 7 10.20 -8.49 -28.72
C TYR A 7 10.02 -7.34 -27.72
N PRO A 8 10.28 -6.08 -28.13
CA PRO A 8 9.93 -4.91 -27.32
C PRO A 8 8.43 -4.89 -26.97
N GLN A 9 8.10 -4.65 -25.71
CA GLN A 9 6.70 -4.55 -25.27
C GLN A 9 6.04 -3.22 -25.63
N TYR A 10 6.87 -2.21 -25.87
CA TYR A 10 6.45 -0.83 -26.12
C TYR A 10 7.23 -0.25 -27.28
N GLU A 11 6.54 0.52 -28.09
CA GLU A 11 7.09 1.28 -29.22
C GLU A 11 7.19 2.76 -28.84
N VAL A 12 8.29 3.39 -29.23
CA VAL A 12 8.53 4.82 -29.07
C VAL A 12 8.16 5.55 -30.36
N VAL A 13 6.93 5.97 -30.47
CA VAL A 13 6.48 6.73 -31.64
C VAL A 13 6.98 8.17 -31.50
N ARG A 14 7.85 8.57 -32.44
CA ARG A 14 8.43 9.92 -32.53
C ARG A 14 7.93 10.65 -33.77
N ASN A 15 7.32 11.80 -33.57
CA ASN A 15 6.94 12.69 -34.68
C ASN A 15 8.16 13.51 -35.12
N PRO A 16 8.73 13.25 -36.31
CA PRO A 16 9.94 13.94 -36.78
C PRO A 16 9.71 15.42 -37.03
N ALA A 17 8.51 15.83 -37.45
CA ALA A 17 8.19 17.24 -37.68
C ALA A 17 8.13 18.08 -36.39
N ARG A 18 7.94 17.45 -35.23
CA ARG A 18 7.94 18.10 -33.91
C ARG A 18 9.25 17.93 -33.17
N CYS A 19 10.07 16.95 -33.54
CA CYS A 19 11.30 16.65 -32.83
C CYS A 19 12.39 17.64 -33.18
N ILE A 20 12.79 18.45 -32.21
CA ILE A 20 13.88 19.43 -32.37
C ILE A 20 15.26 18.89 -31.96
N ALA A 21 15.40 17.59 -31.78
CA ALA A 21 16.63 16.89 -31.37
C ALA A 21 17.31 17.48 -30.13
N CYS A 22 16.55 18.01 -29.18
CA CYS A 22 17.08 18.67 -27.97
C CYS A 22 17.73 17.71 -26.96
N ARG A 23 17.71 16.40 -27.19
CA ARG A 23 18.30 15.31 -26.39
C ARG A 23 17.75 15.21 -24.94
N ALA A 24 16.65 15.89 -24.64
CA ALA A 24 16.05 15.83 -23.29
C ALA A 24 15.59 14.40 -22.92
N CYS A 25 15.01 13.66 -23.87
CA CYS A 25 14.59 12.28 -23.68
C CYS A 25 15.78 11.35 -23.38
N GLU A 26 16.91 11.52 -24.03
CA GLU A 26 18.16 10.78 -23.80
C GLU A 26 18.68 11.04 -22.38
N ARG A 27 18.88 12.30 -22.00
CA ARG A 27 19.39 12.67 -20.66
C ARG A 27 18.50 12.25 -19.51
N GLN A 28 17.21 12.07 -19.76
CA GLN A 28 16.24 11.75 -18.70
C GLN A 28 15.85 10.26 -18.65
N CYS A 29 16.28 9.44 -19.62
CA CYS A 29 15.96 8.02 -19.62
C CYS A 29 17.02 7.21 -18.84
N SER A 30 16.67 6.70 -17.65
CA SER A 30 17.56 5.84 -16.86
C SER A 30 17.71 4.43 -17.43
N ASN A 31 16.88 4.07 -18.41
CA ASN A 31 16.94 2.79 -19.12
C ASN A 31 17.67 2.91 -20.47
N GLU A 32 18.22 4.09 -20.78
CA GLU A 32 19.04 4.32 -21.99
C GLU A 32 18.32 3.94 -23.30
N VAL A 33 17.00 4.22 -23.36
CA VAL A 33 16.17 3.94 -24.54
C VAL A 33 16.50 4.88 -25.70
N HIS A 34 16.83 6.13 -25.42
CA HIS A 34 17.02 7.16 -26.43
C HIS A 34 18.51 7.50 -26.59
N ALA A 35 18.96 7.62 -27.81
CA ALA A 35 20.27 8.14 -28.18
C ALA A 35 20.15 9.14 -29.31
N TYR A 36 21.12 10.06 -29.45
CA TYR A 36 21.26 10.88 -30.61
C TYR A 36 22.24 10.22 -31.60
N ASP A 37 21.82 10.04 -32.82
CA ASP A 37 22.64 9.51 -33.91
C ASP A 37 23.29 10.67 -34.66
N ASP A 38 24.63 10.76 -34.58
CA ASP A 38 25.39 11.84 -35.15
C ASP A 38 25.49 11.76 -36.71
N GLU A 39 25.32 10.54 -37.26
CA GLU A 39 25.33 10.33 -38.70
C GLU A 39 23.99 10.71 -39.33
N LEU A 40 22.91 10.21 -38.73
CA LEU A 40 21.54 10.49 -39.16
C LEU A 40 21.04 11.87 -38.71
N LYS A 41 21.77 12.54 -37.80
CA LYS A 41 21.41 13.83 -37.18
C LYS A 41 20.02 13.82 -36.56
N MET A 42 19.61 12.68 -35.97
CA MET A 42 18.31 12.50 -35.39
C MET A 42 18.34 11.67 -34.10
N MET A 43 17.27 11.77 -33.36
CA MET A 43 17.08 10.91 -32.16
C MET A 43 16.59 9.53 -32.58
N ILE A 44 17.28 8.49 -32.14
CA ILE A 44 16.91 7.08 -32.27
C ILE A 44 16.43 6.49 -30.93
N SER A 45 15.83 5.33 -30.96
CA SER A 45 15.31 4.66 -29.74
C SER A 45 15.56 3.15 -29.82
N ASP A 46 16.12 2.59 -28.72
CA ASP A 46 16.18 1.15 -28.46
C ASP A 46 14.98 0.75 -27.59
N GLU A 47 13.95 0.24 -28.23
CA GLU A 47 12.67 -0.06 -27.62
C GLU A 47 12.72 -1.29 -26.70
N SER A 48 13.72 -2.15 -26.87
CA SER A 48 13.91 -3.34 -26.01
C SER A 48 14.11 -3.00 -24.54
N ARG A 49 14.58 -1.78 -24.27
CA ARG A 49 14.83 -1.25 -22.92
C ARG A 49 13.67 -0.44 -22.35
N CYS A 50 12.61 -0.21 -23.14
CA CYS A 50 11.50 0.66 -22.73
C CYS A 50 10.61 -0.04 -21.68
N VAL A 51 10.38 0.63 -20.55
CA VAL A 51 9.53 0.16 -19.45
C VAL A 51 8.23 0.98 -19.31
N ASN A 52 7.87 1.76 -20.30
CA ASN A 52 6.65 2.58 -20.32
C ASN A 52 6.48 3.52 -19.10
N CYS A 53 7.56 4.12 -18.63
CA CYS A 53 7.52 5.04 -17.49
C CYS A 53 7.05 6.46 -17.83
N HIS A 54 6.87 6.78 -19.10
CA HIS A 54 6.40 8.06 -19.65
C HIS A 54 7.26 9.29 -19.29
N ARG A 55 8.45 9.13 -18.71
CA ARG A 55 9.29 10.29 -18.37
C ARG A 55 9.64 11.11 -19.61
N CYS A 56 10.07 10.47 -20.69
CA CYS A 56 10.42 11.14 -21.97
C CYS A 56 9.22 11.87 -22.60
N VAL A 57 8.02 11.32 -22.47
CA VAL A 57 6.78 11.96 -22.95
C VAL A 57 6.47 13.23 -22.15
N SER A 58 6.55 13.13 -20.83
CA SER A 58 6.20 14.23 -19.92
C SER A 58 7.14 15.43 -20.01
N ILE A 59 8.43 15.19 -20.35
CA ILE A 59 9.45 16.27 -20.41
C ILE A 59 9.69 16.77 -21.83
N CYS A 60 9.07 16.19 -22.85
CA CYS A 60 9.29 16.60 -24.24
C CYS A 60 8.68 18.00 -24.47
N PRO A 61 9.49 19.02 -24.76
CA PRO A 61 9.01 20.41 -24.88
C PRO A 61 8.04 20.58 -26.05
N THR A 62 8.22 19.80 -27.11
CA THR A 62 7.42 19.88 -28.34
C THR A 62 6.35 18.82 -28.45
N ARG A 63 6.21 17.96 -27.39
CA ARG A 63 5.27 16.81 -27.37
C ARG A 63 5.43 15.89 -28.59
N ALA A 64 6.68 15.67 -29.01
CA ALA A 64 7.01 14.86 -30.18
C ALA A 64 6.94 13.34 -29.89
N LEU A 65 6.84 12.92 -28.62
CA LEU A 65 6.93 11.51 -28.21
C LEU A 65 5.60 10.97 -27.70
N LYS A 66 5.33 9.73 -28.09
CA LYS A 66 4.26 8.89 -27.58
C LYS A 66 4.81 7.48 -27.34
N ILE A 67 4.42 6.83 -26.25
CA ILE A 67 4.72 5.43 -26.01
C ILE A 67 3.42 4.64 -26.19
N VAL A 68 3.46 3.64 -27.03
CA VAL A 68 2.33 2.75 -27.30
C VAL A 68 2.71 1.30 -26.95
N LYS A 69 1.72 0.47 -26.65
CA LYS A 69 1.94 -0.96 -26.53
C LYS A 69 2.18 -1.52 -27.91
N THR A 70 3.18 -2.35 -28.09
CA THR A 70 3.46 -2.99 -29.36
C THR A 70 2.46 -4.10 -29.62
N ASP A 71 1.84 -4.10 -30.79
CA ASP A 71 0.99 -5.18 -31.26
C ASP A 71 1.86 -6.29 -31.85
N HIS A 72 2.19 -7.29 -31.02
CA HIS A 72 2.86 -8.48 -31.50
C HIS A 72 1.81 -9.43 -32.04
N THR A 73 2.03 -9.89 -33.26
CA THR A 73 1.13 -10.86 -33.94
C THR A 73 1.48 -12.27 -33.49
N PHE A 74 1.04 -12.65 -32.30
CA PHE A 74 1.04 -14.05 -31.88
C PHE A 74 -0.23 -14.74 -32.39
N LYS A 75 -0.18 -16.07 -32.59
CA LYS A 75 -1.37 -16.88 -32.77
C LYS A 75 -2.03 -17.10 -31.42
N GLU A 76 -2.64 -16.06 -30.90
CA GLU A 76 -3.29 -16.04 -29.59
C GLU A 76 -4.58 -16.85 -29.58
N ASN A 77 -4.95 -17.35 -28.41
CA ASN A 77 -6.24 -17.97 -28.15
C ASN A 77 -6.61 -17.76 -26.65
N ALA A 78 -7.76 -18.27 -26.24
CA ALA A 78 -8.23 -18.09 -24.86
C ALA A 78 -7.26 -18.56 -23.76
N ASN A 79 -6.38 -19.54 -24.07
CA ASN A 79 -5.41 -20.09 -23.13
C ASN A 79 -4.03 -19.45 -23.25
N TRP A 80 -3.67 -18.95 -24.41
CA TRP A 80 -2.35 -18.43 -24.75
C TRP A 80 -2.45 -16.99 -25.25
N SER A 81 -2.46 -16.04 -24.32
CA SER A 81 -2.35 -14.62 -24.67
C SER A 81 -0.91 -14.26 -25.02
N GLY A 82 -0.71 -13.17 -25.77
CA GLY A 82 0.63 -12.67 -26.11
C GLY A 82 1.49 -12.39 -24.89
N GLU A 83 0.91 -11.90 -23.79
CA GLU A 83 1.61 -11.70 -22.52
C GLU A 83 2.13 -13.04 -21.95
N THR A 84 1.28 -14.08 -21.95
CA THR A 84 1.68 -15.42 -21.47
C THR A 84 2.78 -16.02 -22.36
N ILE A 85 2.69 -15.86 -23.68
CA ILE A 85 3.70 -16.34 -24.63
C ILE A 85 5.05 -15.63 -24.37
N MET A 86 5.04 -14.30 -24.21
CA MET A 86 6.23 -13.52 -23.92
C MET A 86 6.86 -13.88 -22.56
N GLU A 87 6.05 -14.17 -21.56
CA GLU A 87 6.55 -14.65 -20.25
C GLU A 87 7.28 -15.99 -20.38
N VAL A 88 6.74 -16.93 -21.17
CA VAL A 88 7.40 -18.21 -21.46
C VAL A 88 8.73 -17.99 -22.18
N TYR A 89 8.77 -17.11 -23.19
CA TYR A 89 10.02 -16.79 -23.90
C TYR A 89 11.08 -16.20 -22.97
N ARG A 90 10.71 -15.28 -22.06
CA ARG A 90 11.63 -14.72 -21.07
C ARG A 90 12.17 -15.76 -20.09
N GLN A 91 11.30 -16.67 -19.64
CA GLN A 91 11.72 -17.75 -18.76
C GLN A 91 12.64 -18.74 -19.48
N ALA A 92 12.31 -19.10 -20.74
CA ALA A 92 13.14 -19.97 -21.57
C ALA A 92 14.53 -19.35 -21.86
N SER A 93 14.60 -18.04 -22.03
CA SER A 93 15.86 -17.32 -22.28
C SER A 93 16.74 -17.17 -21.05
N SER A 94 16.15 -17.04 -19.85
CA SER A 94 16.90 -16.72 -18.63
C SER A 94 17.01 -17.86 -17.64
N GLY A 95 16.14 -18.86 -17.71
CA GLY A 95 15.97 -19.91 -16.68
C GLY A 95 15.50 -19.36 -15.33
N GLY A 96 15.17 -18.07 -15.24
CA GLY A 96 14.90 -17.37 -14.01
C GLY A 96 13.42 -17.17 -13.68
N VAL A 97 13.16 -16.87 -12.42
CA VAL A 97 11.83 -16.43 -11.95
C VAL A 97 11.56 -15.02 -12.44
N LEU A 98 10.40 -14.80 -13.04
CA LEU A 98 9.98 -13.45 -13.44
C LEU A 98 9.65 -12.62 -12.19
N LEU A 99 10.31 -11.47 -12.08
CA LEU A 99 10.07 -10.49 -11.03
C LEU A 99 9.23 -9.32 -11.55
N SER A 100 8.35 -8.84 -10.73
CA SER A 100 7.57 -7.63 -10.98
C SER A 100 7.34 -6.83 -9.72
N SER A 101 6.73 -5.67 -9.88
CA SER A 101 6.43 -4.77 -8.77
C SER A 101 5.01 -4.21 -8.88
N MET A 102 4.62 -3.41 -7.92
CA MET A 102 3.26 -2.90 -7.73
C MET A 102 2.25 -4.04 -7.46
N GLY A 103 0.96 -3.77 -7.56
CA GLY A 103 -0.09 -4.77 -7.37
C GLY A 103 -0.39 -5.58 -8.63
N ASN A 104 -1.25 -6.59 -8.48
CA ASN A 104 -1.75 -7.45 -9.54
C ASN A 104 -2.43 -6.64 -10.66
N PRO A 105 -2.00 -6.77 -11.93
CA PRO A 105 -2.60 -6.06 -13.06
C PRO A 105 -3.76 -6.81 -13.72
N LYS A 106 -4.03 -8.07 -13.35
CA LYS A 106 -5.05 -8.88 -14.01
C LYS A 106 -6.46 -8.30 -13.84
N PRO A 107 -7.35 -8.46 -14.83
CA PRO A 107 -8.72 -7.93 -14.80
C PRO A 107 -9.65 -8.80 -13.92
N LEU A 108 -9.23 -9.09 -12.70
CA LEU A 108 -10.07 -9.79 -11.74
C LEU A 108 -11.10 -8.82 -11.14
N PRO A 109 -12.28 -9.28 -10.72
CA PRO A 109 -13.30 -8.42 -10.14
C PRO A 109 -12.78 -7.59 -8.98
N VAL A 110 -13.09 -6.31 -8.97
CA VAL A 110 -12.87 -5.40 -7.85
C VAL A 110 -14.20 -5.30 -7.11
N TYR A 111 -14.27 -5.86 -5.92
CA TYR A 111 -15.53 -5.91 -5.17
C TYR A 111 -16.00 -4.53 -4.72
N TRP A 112 -15.07 -3.56 -4.47
CA TRP A 112 -15.46 -2.16 -4.22
C TRP A 112 -16.39 -1.58 -5.30
N ASP A 113 -16.19 -1.95 -6.57
CA ASP A 113 -17.01 -1.46 -7.68
C ASP A 113 -18.39 -2.12 -7.75
N LYS A 114 -18.58 -3.22 -7.03
CA LYS A 114 -19.84 -3.95 -6.90
C LYS A 114 -20.62 -3.63 -5.63
N ILE A 115 -20.12 -2.72 -4.82
CA ILE A 115 -20.76 -2.27 -3.58
C ILE A 115 -21.20 -0.81 -3.76
N LEU A 116 -22.45 -0.55 -3.51
CA LEU A 116 -23.04 0.80 -3.52
C LEU A 116 -23.29 1.27 -2.09
N ILE A 117 -23.28 2.58 -1.90
CA ILE A 117 -23.56 3.24 -0.63
C ILE A 117 -25.05 3.69 -0.67
N ASN A 118 -25.78 3.41 0.41
CA ASN A 118 -27.16 3.84 0.56
C ASN A 118 -27.24 5.35 0.83
N ALA A 119 -28.24 5.99 0.27
CA ALA A 119 -28.58 7.36 0.61
C ALA A 119 -29.42 7.43 1.91
N SER A 120 -29.45 8.62 2.49
CA SER A 120 -30.36 8.99 3.57
C SER A 120 -31.85 8.83 3.18
N GLN A 121 -32.67 8.68 4.19
CA GLN A 121 -34.13 8.55 4.04
C GLN A 121 -34.87 9.49 5.02
N VAL A 122 -36.19 9.51 4.98
CA VAL A 122 -37.02 10.36 5.87
C VAL A 122 -36.70 10.14 7.35
N THR A 123 -36.47 8.90 7.76
CA THR A 123 -36.14 8.54 9.15
C THR A 123 -34.68 8.81 9.53
N ASN A 124 -33.81 9.04 8.56
CA ASN A 124 -32.41 9.39 8.73
C ASN A 124 -32.03 10.41 7.64
N PRO A 125 -32.40 11.70 7.84
CA PRO A 125 -32.24 12.74 6.82
C PRO A 125 -30.76 13.00 6.51
N SER A 126 -30.50 13.54 5.33
CA SER A 126 -29.17 13.98 4.93
C SER A 126 -28.67 15.12 5.83
N ILE A 127 -27.37 15.18 5.98
CA ILE A 127 -26.64 16.21 6.73
C ILE A 127 -25.81 17.01 5.73
N ASP A 128 -25.84 18.33 5.82
CA ASP A 128 -25.03 19.21 4.98
C ASP A 128 -23.62 19.39 5.62
N PRO A 129 -22.58 18.79 5.07
CA PRO A 129 -21.23 18.84 5.65
C PRO A 129 -20.61 20.25 5.61
N LEU A 130 -21.19 21.19 4.87
CA LEU A 130 -20.76 22.59 4.84
C LEU A 130 -21.35 23.42 5.97
N ARG A 131 -22.42 22.94 6.61
CA ARG A 131 -23.16 23.65 7.64
C ARG A 131 -23.18 22.99 9.00
N GLU A 132 -22.96 21.67 9.01
CA GLU A 132 -23.07 20.85 10.21
C GLU A 132 -21.72 20.16 10.51
N PRO A 133 -21.34 19.98 11.79
CA PRO A 133 -20.09 19.36 12.14
C PRO A 133 -20.10 17.88 11.74
N MET A 134 -19.04 17.47 11.05
CA MET A 134 -18.78 16.10 10.59
C MET A 134 -17.48 15.59 11.20
N GLU A 135 -17.55 14.50 11.95
CA GLU A 135 -16.39 13.92 12.63
C GLU A 135 -15.78 12.76 11.81
N THR A 136 -14.57 12.98 11.30
CA THR A 136 -13.78 11.96 10.57
C THR A 136 -12.71 11.31 11.45
N LYS A 137 -12.50 11.82 12.66
CA LYS A 137 -11.50 11.33 13.58
C LYS A 137 -11.80 9.90 14.02
N THR A 138 -10.77 9.07 14.07
CA THR A 138 -10.85 7.70 14.57
C THR A 138 -9.68 7.36 15.49
N PHE A 139 -9.88 6.34 16.33
CA PHE A 139 -8.90 5.88 17.30
C PHE A 139 -8.62 4.40 17.09
N LEU A 140 -7.35 4.03 16.97
CA LEU A 140 -6.92 2.65 16.78
C LEU A 140 -6.27 2.09 18.05
N GLY A 141 -6.78 0.98 18.51
CA GLY A 141 -6.33 0.28 19.71
C GLY A 141 -7.45 -0.56 20.31
N GLN A 142 -7.21 -1.15 21.46
CA GLN A 142 -8.23 -1.90 22.20
C GLN A 142 -9.26 -0.94 22.78
N LYS A 143 -10.53 -1.24 22.60
CA LYS A 143 -11.62 -0.50 23.25
C LYS A 143 -11.88 -1.14 24.63
N PRO A 144 -12.07 -0.34 25.70
CA PRO A 144 -12.42 -0.87 27.01
C PRO A 144 -13.81 -1.52 26.96
N SER A 145 -13.98 -2.65 27.65
CA SER A 145 -15.26 -3.33 27.73
C SER A 145 -16.31 -2.54 28.55
N LYS A 146 -15.85 -1.68 29.45
CA LYS A 146 -16.67 -0.86 30.33
C LYS A 146 -15.97 0.45 30.62
N ILE A 147 -16.70 1.54 30.62
CA ILE A 147 -16.21 2.86 31.05
C ILE A 147 -16.77 3.14 32.45
N GLU A 148 -15.87 3.19 33.43
CA GLU A 148 -16.19 3.52 34.81
C GLU A 148 -15.86 5.00 35.05
N ARG A 149 -16.73 5.67 35.83
CA ARG A 149 -16.56 7.07 36.22
C ARG A 149 -16.48 7.17 37.75
N ASP A 150 -15.77 8.16 38.25
CA ASP A 150 -15.79 8.51 39.66
C ASP A 150 -17.05 9.35 40.01
N GLU A 151 -17.18 9.70 41.30
CA GLU A 151 -18.29 10.50 41.84
C GLU A 151 -18.38 11.89 41.17
N ASN A 152 -17.28 12.38 40.61
CA ASN A 152 -17.20 13.68 39.90
C ASN A 152 -17.42 13.49 38.38
N GLY A 153 -17.77 12.30 37.90
CA GLY A 153 -17.95 11.99 36.47
C GLY A 153 -16.66 11.80 35.69
N LYS A 154 -15.48 11.83 36.32
CA LYS A 154 -14.19 11.62 35.65
C LYS A 154 -14.00 10.13 35.34
N ILE A 155 -13.44 9.83 34.15
CA ILE A 155 -13.19 8.45 33.73
C ILE A 155 -12.09 7.84 34.60
N LYS A 156 -12.41 6.70 35.24
CA LYS A 156 -11.49 5.84 36.01
C LYS A 156 -10.88 4.74 35.17
N THR A 157 -11.56 4.34 34.10
CA THR A 157 -11.11 3.25 33.23
C THR A 157 -9.73 3.56 32.66
N ASN A 158 -8.78 2.66 32.84
CA ASN A 158 -7.48 2.77 32.21
C ASN A 158 -7.65 2.42 30.72
N ILE A 159 -7.46 3.41 29.86
CA ILE A 159 -7.51 3.24 28.42
C ILE A 159 -6.11 2.86 27.93
N THR A 160 -6.00 1.74 27.21
CA THR A 160 -4.75 1.33 26.59
C THR A 160 -4.31 2.36 25.56
N PRO A 161 -3.00 2.44 25.21
CA PRO A 161 -2.52 3.38 24.20
C PRO A 161 -3.28 3.27 22.89
N GLN A 162 -3.66 4.42 22.34
CA GLN A 162 -4.41 4.53 21.09
C GLN A 162 -3.60 5.35 20.08
N LEU A 163 -3.74 5.06 18.79
CA LEU A 163 -3.37 5.98 17.71
C LEU A 163 -4.59 6.84 17.38
N GLU A 164 -4.43 8.15 17.47
CA GLU A 164 -5.46 9.12 17.05
C GLU A 164 -5.19 9.56 15.62
N LEU A 165 -6.18 9.42 14.74
CA LEU A 165 -6.12 9.85 13.34
C LEU A 165 -7.18 10.92 13.09
N SER A 166 -6.81 12.00 12.43
CA SER A 166 -7.75 13.04 11.97
C SER A 166 -8.75 12.53 10.93
N VAL A 167 -8.30 11.58 10.11
CA VAL A 167 -9.06 10.90 9.05
C VAL A 167 -8.69 9.42 9.03
N PRO A 168 -9.58 8.47 8.71
CA PRO A 168 -9.32 7.04 8.81
C PRO A 168 -8.40 6.53 7.68
N ILE A 169 -7.29 7.22 7.43
CA ILE A 169 -6.32 6.93 6.37
C ILE A 169 -4.91 6.98 6.94
N MET A 170 -4.08 6.01 6.55
CA MET A 170 -2.64 5.98 6.86
C MET A 170 -1.84 5.62 5.63
N PHE A 171 -0.57 6.02 5.58
CA PHE A 171 0.34 5.59 4.52
C PHE A 171 0.89 4.18 4.81
N SER A 172 0.74 3.29 3.84
CA SER A 172 1.18 1.89 3.93
C SER A 172 2.68 1.76 4.17
N ALA A 173 3.08 0.63 4.75
CA ALA A 173 4.47 0.25 4.96
C ALA A 173 5.26 0.22 3.64
N MET A 174 6.21 1.12 3.51
CA MET A 174 7.14 1.23 2.38
C MET A 174 8.55 1.45 2.90
N SER A 175 9.43 0.44 2.76
CA SER A 175 10.73 0.46 3.40
C SER A 175 11.74 1.40 2.74
N TYR A 176 12.56 2.07 3.55
CA TYR A 176 13.73 2.79 3.07
C TYR A 176 14.70 1.82 2.35
N GLY A 177 15.12 2.22 1.16
CA GLY A 177 15.83 1.35 0.22
C GLY A 177 14.91 0.76 -0.86
N SER A 178 13.67 0.38 -0.54
CA SER A 178 12.65 0.09 -1.55
C SER A 178 12.17 1.36 -2.24
N ILE A 179 11.86 2.39 -1.45
CA ILE A 179 11.62 3.76 -1.92
C ILE A 179 12.78 4.67 -1.49
N SER A 180 12.92 5.82 -2.14
CA SER A 180 13.99 6.79 -1.90
C SER A 180 13.82 7.57 -0.62
N TYR A 181 14.92 8.23 -0.18
CA TYR A 181 14.90 9.18 0.91
C TYR A 181 13.83 10.26 0.72
N ASN A 182 13.79 10.90 -0.47
CA ASN A 182 12.85 11.98 -0.76
C ASN A 182 11.38 11.51 -0.73
N ALA A 183 11.12 10.26 -1.10
CA ALA A 183 9.79 9.67 -1.00
C ALA A 183 9.40 9.44 0.46
N HIS A 184 10.33 8.93 1.30
CA HIS A 184 10.12 8.78 2.74
C HIS A 184 9.87 10.12 3.43
N GLU A 185 10.70 11.13 3.13
CA GLU A 185 10.53 12.47 3.67
C GLU A 185 9.16 13.05 3.32
N SER A 186 8.73 12.89 2.07
CA SER A 186 7.41 13.36 1.64
C SER A 186 6.27 12.72 2.44
N LEU A 187 6.35 11.40 2.68
CA LEU A 187 5.35 10.66 3.45
C LEU A 187 5.34 11.06 4.93
N ALA A 188 6.53 11.18 5.56
CA ALA A 188 6.66 11.55 6.96
C ALA A 188 6.11 12.96 7.23
N ARG A 189 6.49 13.93 6.40
CA ARG A 189 6.01 15.32 6.49
C ARG A 189 4.50 15.43 6.24
N ALA A 190 3.97 14.65 5.30
CA ALA A 190 2.54 14.65 5.04
C ALA A 190 1.76 14.01 6.19
N ALA A 191 2.28 12.94 6.80
CA ALA A 191 1.65 12.29 7.95
C ALA A 191 1.57 13.25 9.15
N GLU A 192 2.67 13.97 9.45
CA GLU A 192 2.70 14.98 10.50
C GLU A 192 1.70 16.11 10.22
N ALA A 193 1.73 16.69 9.01
CA ALA A 193 0.86 17.80 8.64
C ALA A 193 -0.63 17.47 8.69
N LEU A 194 -0.98 16.20 8.45
CA LEU A 194 -2.36 15.71 8.42
C LEU A 194 -2.82 15.14 9.78
N GLY A 195 -1.94 14.93 10.75
CA GLY A 195 -2.29 14.23 11.99
C GLY A 195 -2.68 12.77 11.76
N ILE A 196 -1.98 12.09 10.84
CA ILE A 196 -2.10 10.64 10.53
C ILE A 196 -0.75 9.97 10.69
N TYR A 197 -0.63 8.71 10.25
CA TYR A 197 0.60 7.96 10.38
C TYR A 197 1.13 7.46 9.05
N TYR A 198 2.47 7.36 8.94
CA TYR A 198 3.13 6.57 7.92
C TYR A 198 3.89 5.40 8.55
N ASN A 199 4.08 4.33 7.79
CA ASN A 199 4.75 3.12 8.26
C ASN A 199 6.10 2.99 7.57
N THR A 200 7.18 2.77 8.37
CA THR A 200 8.55 2.66 7.87
C THR A 200 8.79 1.45 6.97
N GLY A 201 7.94 0.43 7.06
CA GLY A 201 8.24 -0.88 6.48
C GLY A 201 9.45 -1.55 7.18
N GLU A 202 9.94 -2.64 6.59
CA GLU A 202 10.97 -3.52 7.17
C GLU A 202 12.42 -3.03 7.04
N GLY A 203 12.65 -1.77 6.77
CA GLY A 203 13.99 -1.23 6.46
C GLY A 203 14.67 -0.43 7.56
N GLY A 204 14.14 -0.42 8.78
CA GLY A 204 14.57 0.50 9.82
C GLY A 204 14.05 1.93 9.57
N LEU A 205 14.58 2.89 10.29
CA LEU A 205 14.24 4.31 10.20
C LEU A 205 15.52 5.13 10.03
N HIS A 206 15.59 5.95 8.98
CA HIS A 206 16.71 6.88 8.82
C HIS A 206 16.73 7.91 9.95
N GLN A 207 17.91 8.31 10.45
CA GLN A 207 18.04 9.20 11.60
C GLN A 207 17.31 10.53 11.44
N ASP A 208 17.33 11.10 10.25
CA ASP A 208 16.65 12.38 9.97
C ASP A 208 15.13 12.31 10.17
N PHE A 209 14.55 11.12 10.18
CA PHE A 209 13.11 10.91 10.33
C PHE A 209 12.67 10.60 11.76
N TYR A 210 13.60 10.47 12.70
CA TYR A 210 13.27 10.31 14.13
C TYR A 210 12.44 11.49 14.66
N LYS A 211 12.64 12.68 14.11
CA LYS A 211 11.84 13.88 14.45
C LYS A 211 10.35 13.73 14.13
N TYR A 212 9.98 12.84 13.20
CA TYR A 212 8.58 12.52 12.86
C TYR A 212 8.05 11.30 13.61
N GLY A 213 8.72 10.85 14.66
CA GLY A 213 8.40 9.65 15.42
C GLY A 213 6.96 9.61 15.93
N ALA A 214 6.42 10.78 16.34
CA ALA A 214 5.04 10.90 16.79
C ALA A 214 3.99 10.50 15.75
N ASN A 215 4.34 10.55 14.45
CA ASN A 215 3.48 10.19 13.33
C ASN A 215 4.02 8.96 12.55
N THR A 216 4.89 8.17 13.17
CA THR A 216 5.58 7.04 12.55
C THR A 216 5.17 5.72 13.19
N ILE A 217 4.82 4.73 12.38
CA ILE A 217 4.69 3.34 12.78
C ILE A 217 5.97 2.62 12.39
N VAL A 218 6.67 2.02 13.35
CA VAL A 218 7.91 1.26 13.12
C VAL A 218 7.59 -0.22 12.94
N GLN A 219 8.24 -0.89 11.98
CA GLN A 219 7.90 -2.27 11.65
C GLN A 219 9.00 -3.25 12.06
N VAL A 220 8.57 -4.38 12.61
CA VAL A 220 9.39 -5.55 12.96
C VAL A 220 8.99 -6.69 12.04
N ALA A 221 9.81 -6.97 11.02
CA ALA A 221 9.62 -8.09 10.10
C ALA A 221 10.50 -9.28 10.49
N SER A 222 10.36 -10.41 9.81
CA SER A 222 11.13 -11.63 10.09
C SER A 222 12.66 -11.45 9.96
N GLY A 223 13.12 -10.55 9.08
CA GLY A 223 14.55 -10.24 8.92
C GLY A 223 15.14 -9.30 9.98
N ARG A 224 14.31 -8.67 10.80
CA ARG A 224 14.72 -7.76 11.90
C ARG A 224 15.67 -6.63 11.46
N PHE A 225 15.68 -6.22 10.20
CA PHE A 225 16.57 -5.19 9.68
C PHE A 225 16.37 -3.85 10.38
N GLY A 226 17.45 -3.31 10.96
CA GLY A 226 17.43 -2.03 11.65
C GLY A 226 16.59 -1.98 12.93
N VAL A 227 16.23 -3.13 13.51
CA VAL A 227 15.44 -3.19 14.73
C VAL A 227 16.38 -3.10 15.95
N HIS A 228 16.29 -2.00 16.68
CA HIS A 228 17.02 -1.75 17.92
C HIS A 228 16.20 -0.86 18.87
N LYS A 229 16.65 -0.67 20.10
CA LYS A 229 15.92 0.02 21.16
C LYS A 229 15.45 1.43 20.73
N ASP A 230 16.35 2.24 20.17
CA ASP A 230 16.02 3.62 19.82
C ASP A 230 15.01 3.68 18.67
N TYR A 231 15.12 2.75 17.69
CA TYR A 231 14.13 2.59 16.63
C TYR A 231 12.75 2.26 17.19
N LEU A 232 12.64 1.28 18.09
CA LEU A 232 11.37 0.92 18.72
C LEU A 232 10.83 2.07 19.58
N SER A 233 11.71 2.85 20.20
CA SER A 233 11.33 4.01 21.01
C SER A 233 10.88 5.21 20.18
N ALA A 234 11.34 5.35 18.95
CA ALA A 234 11.02 6.49 18.10
C ALA A 234 9.57 6.52 17.61
N GLY A 235 9.00 5.36 17.21
CA GLY A 235 7.66 5.31 16.63
C GLY A 235 6.52 5.49 17.63
N ALA A 236 5.35 5.90 17.14
CA ALA A 236 4.11 5.97 17.91
C ALA A 236 3.47 4.59 18.14
N ALA A 237 3.71 3.65 17.25
CA ALA A 237 3.27 2.24 17.34
C ALA A 237 4.33 1.31 16.77
N ILE A 238 4.22 0.02 17.12
CA ILE A 238 5.11 -1.04 16.62
C ILE A 238 4.27 -2.04 15.84
N GLU A 239 4.63 -2.29 14.58
CA GLU A 239 3.94 -3.27 13.73
C GLU A 239 4.80 -4.53 13.55
N ILE A 240 4.29 -5.70 13.92
CA ILE A 240 4.86 -7.00 13.59
C ILE A 240 4.33 -7.42 12.22
N LYS A 241 5.21 -7.59 11.23
CA LYS A 241 4.84 -8.02 9.89
C LYS A 241 4.97 -9.53 9.77
N MET A 242 3.82 -10.23 9.74
CA MET A 242 3.74 -11.67 9.45
C MET A 242 3.65 -11.93 7.95
N GLY A 243 3.10 -11.00 7.17
CA GLY A 243 2.94 -11.13 5.72
C GLY A 243 2.51 -9.83 5.04
N GLN A 244 2.35 -9.91 3.73
CA GLN A 244 1.85 -8.80 2.90
C GLN A 244 1.05 -9.33 1.71
N GLY A 245 0.05 -8.57 1.25
CA GLY A 245 -0.90 -9.00 0.22
C GLY A 245 -0.29 -9.28 -1.15
N ALA A 246 0.78 -8.58 -1.53
CA ALA A 246 1.42 -8.78 -2.83
C ALA A 246 2.20 -10.09 -2.96
N LYS A 247 2.60 -10.69 -1.86
CA LYS A 247 3.40 -11.93 -1.85
C LYS A 247 3.20 -12.74 -0.55
N PRO A 248 1.99 -13.29 -0.33
CA PRO A 248 1.72 -14.12 0.83
C PRO A 248 2.65 -15.34 0.86
N GLY A 249 3.10 -15.73 2.06
CA GLY A 249 3.97 -16.90 2.25
C GLY A 249 5.41 -16.73 1.80
N ILE A 250 5.82 -15.53 1.38
CA ILE A 250 7.22 -15.22 1.03
C ILE A 250 7.69 -14.02 1.84
N GLY A 251 8.97 -14.04 2.20
CA GLY A 251 9.62 -12.93 2.89
C GLY A 251 9.89 -11.71 2.01
N GLY A 252 10.44 -10.67 2.61
CA GLY A 252 10.90 -9.47 1.92
C GLY A 252 12.19 -9.75 1.15
N HIS A 253 12.34 -9.07 0.01
CA HIS A 253 13.59 -9.07 -0.75
C HIS A 253 13.89 -7.66 -1.23
N LEU A 254 15.05 -7.14 -0.87
CA LEU A 254 15.62 -5.92 -1.45
C LEU A 254 16.96 -6.28 -2.09
N PRO A 255 17.10 -6.10 -3.42
CA PRO A 255 18.35 -6.41 -4.12
C PRO A 255 19.54 -5.61 -3.58
N GLY A 256 20.72 -6.24 -3.51
CA GLY A 256 21.96 -5.64 -3.00
C GLY A 256 22.34 -4.35 -3.73
N ALA A 257 22.03 -4.22 -5.01
CA ALA A 257 22.23 -2.97 -5.76
C ALA A 257 21.51 -1.74 -5.17
N LYS A 258 20.53 -1.95 -4.30
CA LYS A 258 19.82 -0.89 -3.55
C LYS A 258 20.34 -0.73 -2.12
N ILE A 259 21.20 -1.63 -1.64
CA ILE A 259 21.78 -1.60 -0.30
C ILE A 259 23.09 -0.82 -0.38
N VAL A 260 22.99 0.48 -0.37
CA VAL A 260 24.16 1.38 -0.49
C VAL A 260 24.07 2.50 0.53
N GLY A 261 25.21 2.97 1.04
CA GLY A 261 25.33 4.11 1.94
C GLY A 261 24.37 4.05 3.14
N ASP A 262 23.49 5.04 3.26
CA ASP A 262 22.56 5.13 4.39
C ASP A 262 21.56 3.97 4.48
N VAL A 263 21.23 3.33 3.36
CA VAL A 263 20.34 2.15 3.37
C VAL A 263 21.01 0.99 4.09
N SER A 264 22.31 0.75 3.83
CA SER A 264 23.11 -0.26 4.52
C SER A 264 23.19 0.02 6.03
N ARG A 265 23.51 1.27 6.40
CA ARG A 265 23.59 1.70 7.81
C ARG A 265 22.26 1.55 8.52
N THR A 266 21.16 2.04 7.92
CA THR A 266 19.82 1.99 8.50
C THR A 266 19.32 0.57 8.70
N ARG A 267 19.65 -0.34 7.78
CA ARG A 267 19.25 -1.76 7.85
C ARG A 267 20.21 -2.62 8.68
N MET A 268 21.37 -2.09 9.05
CA MET A 268 22.44 -2.82 9.77
C MET A 268 22.91 -4.07 9.02
N ILE A 269 23.10 -3.97 7.70
CA ILE A 269 23.61 -5.04 6.84
C ILE A 269 24.69 -4.51 5.90
N PRO A 270 25.65 -5.36 5.44
CA PRO A 270 26.71 -4.92 4.55
C PRO A 270 26.23 -4.37 3.22
N GLU A 271 26.93 -3.38 2.67
CA GLU A 271 26.66 -2.86 1.33
C GLU A 271 26.78 -3.95 0.26
N GLY A 272 25.92 -3.85 -0.75
CA GLY A 272 25.89 -4.79 -1.87
C GLY A 272 25.28 -6.16 -1.56
N SER A 273 24.96 -6.44 -0.28
CA SER A 273 24.34 -7.71 0.11
C SER A 273 22.83 -7.66 -0.10
N ASP A 274 22.24 -8.73 -0.63
CA ASP A 274 20.80 -8.86 -0.72
C ASP A 274 20.17 -8.91 0.69
N ALA A 275 19.17 -8.05 0.95
CA ALA A 275 18.38 -8.11 2.17
C ALA A 275 17.21 -9.06 1.98
N ILE A 276 17.33 -10.27 2.46
CA ILE A 276 16.31 -11.31 2.37
C ILE A 276 15.74 -11.56 3.76
N SER A 277 14.44 -11.28 3.93
CA SER A 277 13.68 -11.68 5.11
C SER A 277 13.21 -13.11 4.94
N PRO A 278 13.37 -14.01 5.94
CA PRO A 278 12.78 -15.34 5.93
C PRO A 278 11.24 -15.26 5.74
N ALA A 279 10.64 -16.28 5.14
CA ALA A 279 9.19 -16.34 5.00
C ALA A 279 8.48 -16.33 6.37
N PRO A 280 8.79 -17.23 7.32
CA PRO A 280 8.29 -17.16 8.70
C PRO A 280 9.22 -16.34 9.59
N HIS A 281 8.70 -15.82 10.69
CA HIS A 281 9.53 -15.47 11.83
C HIS A 281 10.06 -16.75 12.47
N HIS A 282 11.36 -16.87 12.72
CA HIS A 282 11.98 -18.09 13.25
C HIS A 282 11.63 -18.36 14.74
N ASP A 283 11.05 -17.37 15.39
CA ASP A 283 10.62 -17.39 16.78
C ASP A 283 9.09 -17.45 16.95
N ILE A 284 8.31 -17.61 15.84
CA ILE A 284 6.85 -17.65 15.88
C ILE A 284 6.34 -18.82 15.06
N TYR A 285 5.87 -19.86 15.75
CA TYR A 285 5.25 -21.05 15.16
C TYR A 285 3.82 -21.32 15.68
N SER A 286 3.36 -20.50 16.63
CA SER A 286 2.05 -20.60 17.23
C SER A 286 1.52 -19.21 17.63
N ILE A 287 0.26 -19.13 18.03
CA ILE A 287 -0.34 -17.91 18.60
C ILE A 287 0.32 -17.55 19.95
N GLU A 288 0.75 -18.56 20.70
CA GLU A 288 1.46 -18.40 21.97
C GLU A 288 2.84 -17.74 21.75
N ASP A 289 3.57 -18.14 20.73
CA ASP A 289 4.86 -17.51 20.37
C ASP A 289 4.64 -16.07 19.91
N LEU A 290 3.60 -15.83 19.10
CA LEU A 290 3.22 -14.46 18.70
C LEU A 290 2.91 -13.62 19.94
N ARG A 291 2.17 -14.16 20.91
CA ARG A 291 1.86 -13.49 22.17
C ARG A 291 3.12 -13.09 22.92
N GLN A 292 4.12 -13.97 22.98
CA GLN A 292 5.40 -13.65 23.63
C GLN A 292 6.10 -12.45 22.95
N LEU A 293 6.14 -12.41 21.62
CA LEU A 293 6.72 -11.27 20.91
C LEU A 293 5.91 -9.98 21.15
N VAL A 294 4.57 -10.06 21.17
CA VAL A 294 3.72 -8.91 21.49
C VAL A 294 4.04 -8.37 22.89
N PHE A 295 4.15 -9.24 23.90
CA PHE A 295 4.53 -8.84 25.24
C PHE A 295 5.92 -8.22 25.31
N SER A 296 6.92 -8.83 24.66
CA SER A 296 8.29 -8.30 24.62
C SER A 296 8.36 -6.90 24.04
N LEU A 297 7.57 -6.61 22.99
CA LEU A 297 7.52 -5.28 22.39
C LEU A 297 6.74 -4.28 23.25
N LYS A 298 5.69 -4.73 23.94
CA LYS A 298 4.98 -3.90 24.94
C LYS A 298 5.90 -3.55 26.10
N GLU A 299 6.66 -4.51 26.64
CA GLU A 299 7.69 -4.26 27.65
C GLU A 299 8.75 -3.27 27.16
N ALA A 300 9.30 -3.48 25.96
CA ALA A 300 10.30 -2.60 25.37
C ALA A 300 9.82 -1.14 25.23
N SER A 301 8.52 -0.93 25.10
CA SER A 301 7.86 0.38 25.03
C SER A 301 7.27 0.86 26.36
N ASN A 302 7.51 0.14 27.47
CA ASN A 302 6.88 0.38 28.76
C ASN A 302 5.33 0.46 28.66
N TYR A 303 4.71 -0.36 27.82
CA TYR A 303 3.27 -0.39 27.55
C TYR A 303 2.67 0.95 27.08
N LYS A 304 3.49 1.84 26.52
CA LYS A 304 3.04 3.16 26.05
C LYS A 304 2.65 3.22 24.58
N LYS A 305 2.84 2.12 23.85
CA LYS A 305 2.58 2.05 22.41
C LYS A 305 1.69 0.87 22.06
N PRO A 306 0.71 1.04 21.16
CA PRO A 306 -0.04 -0.10 20.66
C PRO A 306 0.85 -0.97 19.76
N VAL A 307 0.57 -2.28 19.78
CA VAL A 307 1.22 -3.27 18.92
C VAL A 307 0.25 -3.72 17.83
N ILE A 308 0.69 -3.60 16.60
CA ILE A 308 -0.04 -3.95 15.38
C ILE A 308 0.47 -5.29 14.87
N ILE A 309 -0.42 -6.18 14.42
CA ILE A 309 -0.03 -7.40 13.69
C ILE A 309 -0.51 -7.27 12.26
N LYS A 310 0.43 -7.27 11.31
CA LYS A 310 0.13 -7.20 9.89
C LYS A 310 0.16 -8.59 9.26
N ILE A 311 -0.95 -8.98 8.62
CA ILE A 311 -1.12 -10.25 7.93
C ILE A 311 -1.54 -10.05 6.48
N ALA A 312 -1.25 -11.04 5.63
CA ALA A 312 -1.83 -11.11 4.30
C ALA A 312 -3.26 -11.69 4.36
N ALA A 313 -4.12 -11.20 3.49
CA ALA A 313 -5.43 -11.78 3.27
C ALA A 313 -5.27 -13.12 2.50
N VAL A 314 -5.43 -14.23 3.21
CA VAL A 314 -5.33 -15.60 2.70
C VAL A 314 -6.49 -16.44 3.23
N HIS A 315 -6.57 -17.71 2.82
CA HIS A 315 -7.54 -18.65 3.38
C HIS A 315 -7.43 -18.71 4.91
N ASN A 316 -8.54 -18.92 5.59
CA ASN A 316 -8.64 -18.93 7.06
C ASN A 316 -8.23 -17.62 7.77
N VAL A 317 -8.15 -16.51 7.06
CA VAL A 317 -7.77 -15.21 7.63
C VAL A 317 -8.62 -14.80 8.84
N ALA A 318 -9.90 -15.18 8.87
CA ALA A 318 -10.80 -14.93 9.99
C ALA A 318 -10.38 -15.68 11.28
N ALA A 319 -10.00 -16.95 11.17
CA ALA A 319 -9.48 -17.72 12.29
C ALA A 319 -8.11 -17.20 12.77
N ILE A 320 -7.24 -16.83 11.83
CA ILE A 320 -5.94 -16.21 12.13
C ILE A 320 -6.15 -14.91 12.91
N ALA A 321 -7.05 -14.03 12.46
CA ALA A 321 -7.36 -12.77 13.11
C ALA A 321 -7.95 -12.98 14.52
N SER A 322 -8.79 -14.01 14.73
CA SER A 322 -9.30 -14.41 16.04
C SER A 322 -8.15 -14.79 17.00
N GLY A 323 -7.19 -15.60 16.53
CA GLY A 323 -5.98 -15.92 17.30
C GLY A 323 -5.16 -14.69 17.65
N ILE A 324 -4.93 -13.80 16.69
CA ILE A 324 -4.19 -12.54 16.88
C ILE A 324 -4.89 -11.66 17.93
N ALA A 325 -6.21 -11.51 17.88
CA ALA A 325 -6.95 -10.74 18.88
C ALA A 325 -6.76 -11.30 20.31
N ARG A 326 -6.52 -12.61 20.45
CA ARG A 326 -6.22 -13.27 21.73
C ARG A 326 -4.76 -13.23 22.13
N SER A 327 -3.84 -12.91 21.20
CA SER A 327 -2.42 -12.77 21.52
C SER A 327 -2.08 -11.50 22.30
N GLY A 328 -3.05 -10.59 22.47
CA GLY A 328 -2.86 -9.30 23.15
C GLY A 328 -2.43 -8.15 22.22
N ALA A 329 -2.51 -8.36 20.91
CA ALA A 329 -2.35 -7.28 19.92
C ALA A 329 -3.45 -6.22 20.09
N ASP A 330 -3.15 -4.98 19.73
CA ASP A 330 -4.09 -3.87 19.83
C ASP A 330 -4.77 -3.58 18.49
N ILE A 331 -4.08 -3.87 17.38
CA ILE A 331 -4.53 -3.59 16.02
C ILE A 331 -4.17 -4.76 15.10
N ILE A 332 -5.06 -5.13 14.21
CA ILE A 332 -4.79 -6.08 13.12
C ILE A 332 -4.80 -5.33 11.80
N ALA A 333 -3.70 -5.38 11.06
CA ALA A 333 -3.59 -4.84 9.71
C ALA A 333 -3.71 -5.98 8.69
N ILE A 334 -4.73 -5.93 7.83
CA ILE A 334 -5.00 -6.94 6.81
C ILE A 334 -4.62 -6.37 5.45
N ASP A 335 -3.71 -7.03 4.74
CA ASP A 335 -3.24 -6.60 3.43
C ASP A 335 -3.76 -7.55 2.34
N GLY A 336 -4.60 -7.02 1.46
CA GLY A 336 -5.34 -7.79 0.45
C GLY A 336 -4.53 -8.12 -0.79
N PHE A 337 -5.05 -9.07 -1.57
CA PHE A 337 -4.48 -9.65 -2.79
C PHE A 337 -3.97 -8.62 -3.82
N ARG A 338 -4.58 -7.43 -3.92
CA ARG A 338 -4.15 -6.37 -4.82
C ARG A 338 -3.14 -5.41 -4.24
N GLY A 339 -2.64 -5.69 -3.04
CA GLY A 339 -1.59 -4.90 -2.40
C GLY A 339 -0.35 -4.77 -3.28
N GLY A 340 0.33 -3.63 -3.20
CA GLY A 340 1.55 -3.37 -3.96
C GLY A 340 2.82 -3.80 -3.23
N THR A 341 3.89 -3.96 -3.99
CA THR A 341 5.24 -4.23 -3.47
C THR A 341 6.31 -3.64 -4.37
N GLY A 342 7.53 -3.46 -3.85
CA GLY A 342 8.70 -3.06 -4.63
C GLY A 342 9.26 -4.18 -5.51
N ALA A 343 9.15 -5.43 -5.07
CA ALA A 343 9.58 -6.62 -5.83
C ALA A 343 8.82 -7.86 -5.34
N ALA A 344 8.32 -8.66 -6.27
CA ALA A 344 7.71 -9.97 -6.01
C ALA A 344 7.86 -10.89 -7.22
N PRO A 345 7.91 -12.22 -7.01
CA PRO A 345 7.70 -13.17 -8.10
C PRO A 345 6.33 -12.95 -8.73
N THR A 346 6.29 -12.78 -10.04
CA THR A 346 5.06 -12.45 -10.78
C THR A 346 3.94 -13.45 -10.52
N ARG A 347 4.26 -14.75 -10.49
CA ARG A 347 3.27 -15.81 -10.28
C ARG A 347 2.62 -15.75 -8.89
N ILE A 348 3.39 -15.42 -7.85
CA ILE A 348 2.84 -15.24 -6.50
C ILE A 348 1.94 -14.01 -6.44
N ARG A 349 2.44 -12.86 -6.90
CA ARG A 349 1.68 -11.60 -6.91
C ARG A 349 0.33 -11.74 -7.62
N ASP A 350 0.28 -12.51 -8.69
CA ASP A 350 -0.88 -12.58 -9.56
C ASP A 350 -1.85 -13.74 -9.27
N ASN A 351 -1.48 -14.66 -8.37
CA ASN A 351 -2.30 -15.86 -8.14
C ASN A 351 -2.50 -16.24 -6.67
N VAL A 352 -1.85 -15.58 -5.71
CA VAL A 352 -1.92 -15.98 -4.30
C VAL A 352 -2.53 -14.87 -3.45
N GLY A 353 -3.52 -15.23 -2.63
CA GLY A 353 -4.25 -14.30 -1.75
C GLY A 353 -5.72 -14.18 -2.09
N ILE A 354 -6.46 -13.43 -1.28
CA ILE A 354 -7.88 -13.14 -1.48
C ILE A 354 -8.14 -11.62 -1.46
N PRO A 355 -9.21 -11.14 -2.12
CA PRO A 355 -9.60 -9.73 -2.11
C PRO A 355 -9.84 -9.22 -0.70
N ILE A 356 -9.40 -7.99 -0.44
CA ILE A 356 -9.49 -7.38 0.89
C ILE A 356 -10.94 -7.21 1.35
N GLU A 357 -11.85 -6.96 0.44
CA GLU A 357 -13.27 -6.74 0.72
C GLU A 357 -13.89 -7.97 1.40
N LEU A 358 -13.62 -9.15 0.83
CA LEU A 358 -14.09 -10.42 1.37
C LEU A 358 -13.37 -10.78 2.68
N ALA A 359 -12.05 -10.55 2.73
CA ALA A 359 -11.25 -10.82 3.92
C ALA A 359 -11.69 -9.97 5.12
N LEU A 360 -11.89 -8.66 4.91
CA LEU A 360 -12.36 -7.74 5.92
C LEU A 360 -13.72 -8.18 6.48
N ALA A 361 -14.68 -8.41 5.59
CA ALA A 361 -16.03 -8.80 6.00
C ALA A 361 -16.03 -10.10 6.82
N ALA A 362 -15.25 -11.10 6.39
CA ALA A 362 -15.13 -12.37 7.12
C ALA A 362 -14.44 -12.21 8.49
N VAL A 363 -13.40 -11.38 8.58
CA VAL A 363 -12.69 -11.11 9.85
C VAL A 363 -13.58 -10.33 10.81
N ASP A 364 -14.20 -9.23 10.37
CA ASP A 364 -15.08 -8.43 11.23
C ASP A 364 -16.24 -9.27 11.75
N GLN A 365 -16.87 -10.09 10.90
CA GLN A 365 -17.95 -10.99 11.30
C GLN A 365 -17.46 -12.00 12.34
N ARG A 366 -16.35 -12.68 12.12
CA ARG A 366 -15.79 -13.66 13.05
C ARG A 366 -15.51 -13.06 14.42
N LEU A 367 -14.90 -11.88 14.47
CA LEU A 367 -14.60 -11.20 15.73
C LEU A 367 -15.87 -10.75 16.47
N ARG A 368 -16.93 -10.40 15.74
CA ARG A 368 -18.27 -10.11 16.32
C ARG A 368 -18.92 -11.35 16.89
N ASP A 369 -18.95 -12.45 16.13
CA ASP A 369 -19.55 -13.72 16.55
C ASP A 369 -18.87 -14.26 17.82
N GLU A 370 -17.58 -14.02 17.99
CA GLU A 370 -16.82 -14.39 19.18
C GLU A 370 -16.87 -13.35 20.32
N GLY A 371 -17.55 -12.22 20.13
CA GLY A 371 -17.65 -11.14 21.13
C GLY A 371 -16.34 -10.41 21.43
N ILE A 372 -15.35 -10.50 20.53
CA ILE A 372 -14.01 -9.93 20.74
C ILE A 372 -13.66 -8.79 19.77
N ARG A 373 -14.62 -8.33 18.95
CA ARG A 373 -14.36 -7.28 17.94
C ARG A 373 -13.76 -6.00 18.55
N ASN A 374 -14.14 -5.65 19.76
CA ASN A 374 -13.64 -4.45 20.45
C ASN A 374 -12.27 -4.63 21.12
N LYS A 375 -11.73 -5.86 21.14
CA LYS A 375 -10.35 -6.11 21.66
C LYS A 375 -9.26 -5.68 20.69
N VAL A 376 -9.60 -5.41 19.43
CA VAL A 376 -8.67 -4.96 18.39
C VAL A 376 -9.34 -3.98 17.46
N SER A 377 -8.56 -3.05 16.91
CA SER A 377 -8.94 -2.29 15.74
C SER A 377 -8.52 -3.01 14.47
N LEU A 378 -9.26 -2.85 13.37
CA LEU A 378 -8.97 -3.42 12.05
C LEU A 378 -8.51 -2.33 11.10
N VAL A 379 -7.32 -2.49 10.55
CA VAL A 379 -6.79 -1.65 9.46
C VAL A 379 -6.68 -2.49 8.21
N VAL A 380 -7.09 -1.94 7.07
CA VAL A 380 -7.08 -2.69 5.81
C VAL A 380 -6.29 -1.96 4.72
N GLY A 381 -5.59 -2.73 3.90
CA GLY A 381 -4.87 -2.27 2.72
C GLY A 381 -5.05 -3.25 1.55
N GLY A 382 -4.57 -2.86 0.38
CA GLY A 382 -4.67 -3.70 -0.82
C GLY A 382 -5.63 -3.14 -1.85
N SER A 383 -5.20 -2.06 -2.53
CA SER A 383 -5.94 -1.32 -3.57
C SER A 383 -7.12 -0.51 -3.06
N ILE A 384 -6.90 0.30 -2.05
CA ILE A 384 -7.76 1.42 -1.73
C ILE A 384 -7.42 2.55 -2.72
N ARG A 385 -8.36 2.94 -3.58
CA ARG A 385 -8.12 3.78 -4.76
C ARG A 385 -8.75 5.16 -4.67
N SER A 386 -9.76 5.30 -3.80
CA SER A 386 -10.55 6.53 -3.65
C SER A 386 -11.15 6.64 -2.24
N SER A 387 -11.66 7.80 -1.91
CA SER A 387 -12.46 8.08 -0.72
C SER A 387 -13.66 7.15 -0.57
N ALA A 388 -14.31 6.77 -1.68
CA ALA A 388 -15.43 5.84 -1.68
C ALA A 388 -15.03 4.43 -1.23
N ASP A 389 -13.84 3.95 -1.62
CA ASP A 389 -13.32 2.67 -1.14
C ASP A 389 -13.06 2.73 0.39
N VAL A 390 -12.60 3.88 0.92
CA VAL A 390 -12.43 4.09 2.37
C VAL A 390 -13.78 4.01 3.09
N VAL A 391 -14.79 4.74 2.63
CA VAL A 391 -16.15 4.74 3.23
C VAL A 391 -16.73 3.33 3.23
N LYS A 392 -16.63 2.60 2.12
CA LYS A 392 -17.09 1.21 2.02
C LYS A 392 -16.32 0.27 2.96
N ALA A 393 -15.01 0.45 3.09
CA ALA A 393 -14.20 -0.34 4.02
C ALA A 393 -14.60 -0.10 5.48
N ILE A 394 -14.82 1.16 5.88
CA ILE A 394 -15.29 1.49 7.23
C ILE A 394 -16.68 0.87 7.47
N ALA A 395 -17.61 1.00 6.54
CA ALA A 395 -18.94 0.40 6.63
C ALA A 395 -18.90 -1.15 6.69
N LEU A 396 -17.93 -1.80 6.05
CA LEU A 396 -17.70 -3.25 6.15
C LEU A 396 -17.06 -3.68 7.47
N GLY A 397 -16.47 -2.76 8.24
CA GLY A 397 -15.95 -3.04 9.56
C GLY A 397 -14.50 -2.63 9.82
N ALA A 398 -13.82 -1.94 8.89
CA ALA A 398 -12.51 -1.36 9.16
C ALA A 398 -12.61 -0.16 10.12
N ASP A 399 -11.55 0.07 10.88
CA ASP A 399 -11.36 1.29 11.69
C ASP A 399 -10.54 2.34 10.90
N ALA A 400 -9.65 1.91 10.01
CA ALA A 400 -8.89 2.77 9.11
C ALA A 400 -8.38 2.00 7.88
N CYS A 401 -7.86 2.74 6.90
CA CYS A 401 -7.30 2.20 5.66
C CYS A 401 -5.84 2.58 5.48
N TYR A 402 -5.02 1.63 5.02
CA TYR A 402 -3.69 1.90 4.48
C TYR A 402 -3.76 2.21 2.98
N ILE A 403 -3.16 3.31 2.55
CA ILE A 403 -2.96 3.65 1.15
C ILE A 403 -1.47 3.58 0.78
N GLY A 404 -1.13 2.83 -0.26
CA GLY A 404 0.24 2.71 -0.76
C GLY A 404 0.34 3.22 -2.20
N THR A 405 -0.27 2.51 -3.14
CA THR A 405 -0.23 2.88 -4.56
C THR A 405 -0.82 4.27 -4.81
N ALA A 406 -1.93 4.64 -4.16
CA ALA A 406 -2.52 5.96 -4.28
C ALA A 406 -1.55 7.07 -3.80
N ALA A 407 -0.85 6.85 -2.68
CA ALA A 407 0.16 7.77 -2.20
C ALA A 407 1.33 7.91 -3.20
N LEU A 408 1.81 6.80 -3.79
CA LEU A 408 2.87 6.86 -4.79
C LEU A 408 2.43 7.55 -6.08
N LEU A 409 1.17 7.39 -6.50
CA LEU A 409 0.58 8.13 -7.63
C LEU A 409 0.55 9.63 -7.34
N ALA A 410 0.20 10.05 -6.14
CA ALA A 410 0.28 11.46 -5.73
C ALA A 410 1.71 11.99 -5.82
N LEU A 411 2.73 11.20 -5.52
CA LEU A 411 4.14 11.55 -5.72
C LEU A 411 4.59 11.58 -7.18
N GLY A 412 3.75 11.15 -8.13
CA GLY A 412 4.04 11.13 -9.56
C GLY A 412 4.44 9.77 -10.13
N CYS A 413 4.10 8.66 -9.46
CA CYS A 413 4.30 7.32 -10.01
C CYS A 413 3.41 7.09 -11.25
N HIS A 414 3.97 6.48 -12.29
CA HIS A 414 3.26 6.15 -13.53
C HIS A 414 2.97 4.66 -13.70
N LEU A 415 3.06 3.88 -12.63
CA LEU A 415 2.76 2.43 -12.62
C LEU A 415 3.51 1.61 -13.68
N CYS A 416 4.75 1.97 -14.01
CA CYS A 416 5.56 1.24 -14.98
C CYS A 416 6.02 -0.16 -14.50
N ARG A 417 5.74 -0.52 -13.24
CA ARG A 417 6.02 -1.83 -12.63
C ARG A 417 7.47 -2.32 -12.74
N SER A 418 8.43 -1.39 -12.74
CA SER A 418 9.87 -1.67 -12.82
C SER A 418 10.63 -1.26 -11.56
N CYS A 419 9.96 -1.21 -10.40
CA CYS A 419 10.56 -0.77 -9.14
C CYS A 419 11.71 -1.66 -8.67
N GLN A 420 11.66 -2.97 -8.98
CA GLN A 420 12.69 -3.95 -8.64
C GLN A 420 14.04 -3.63 -9.29
N THR A 421 14.06 -2.92 -10.42
CA THR A 421 15.31 -2.59 -11.13
C THR A 421 16.12 -1.47 -10.47
N GLY A 422 15.53 -0.69 -9.56
CA GLY A 422 16.17 0.50 -8.99
C GLY A 422 16.33 1.68 -9.95
N LYS A 423 15.87 1.58 -11.20
CA LYS A 423 16.00 2.61 -12.25
C LYS A 423 14.75 3.51 -12.36
N CYS A 424 14.09 3.83 -11.24
CA CYS A 424 12.88 4.65 -11.26
C CYS A 424 13.15 6.07 -11.75
N ASN A 425 12.67 6.41 -12.93
CA ASN A 425 12.85 7.73 -13.55
C ASN A 425 12.17 8.89 -12.79
N TRP A 426 11.23 8.58 -11.87
CA TRP A 426 10.49 9.56 -11.07
C TRP A 426 11.11 9.83 -9.70
N GLY A 427 12.25 9.18 -9.39
CA GLY A 427 12.94 9.38 -8.12
C GLY A 427 12.29 8.70 -6.91
N ILE A 428 11.27 7.84 -7.13
CA ILE A 428 10.50 7.22 -6.03
C ILE A 428 11.14 5.92 -5.56
N ALA A 429 11.33 4.94 -6.46
CA ALA A 429 11.80 3.59 -6.12
C ALA A 429 13.24 3.36 -6.59
N THR A 430 14.16 4.20 -6.14
CA THR A 430 15.56 4.21 -6.54
C THR A 430 16.44 4.71 -5.40
N GLN A 431 17.72 4.29 -5.40
CA GLN A 431 18.75 4.83 -4.51
C GLN A 431 19.85 5.58 -5.27
N ARG A 432 19.73 5.67 -6.59
CA ARG A 432 20.69 6.43 -7.42
C ARG A 432 20.53 7.93 -7.18
N PRO A 433 21.59 8.65 -6.75
CA PRO A 433 21.49 10.08 -6.40
C PRO A 433 20.99 10.98 -7.54
N ASP A 434 21.36 10.65 -8.81
CA ASP A 434 20.93 11.36 -10.00
C ASP A 434 19.41 11.22 -10.25
N LEU A 435 18.81 10.13 -9.79
CA LEU A 435 17.38 9.89 -9.91
C LEU A 435 16.60 10.37 -8.68
N VAL A 436 17.11 10.16 -7.46
CA VAL A 436 16.45 10.58 -6.21
C VAL A 436 16.11 12.07 -6.24
N LYS A 437 17.03 12.91 -6.68
CA LYS A 437 16.83 14.38 -6.77
C LYS A 437 15.68 14.82 -7.71
N ARG A 438 15.12 13.90 -8.51
CA ARG A 438 13.98 14.20 -9.40
C ARG A 438 12.65 14.30 -8.67
N LEU A 439 12.56 13.73 -7.47
CA LEU A 439 11.45 13.92 -6.55
C LEU A 439 11.80 15.02 -5.55
N ASN A 440 11.12 16.14 -5.65
CA ASN A 440 11.25 17.23 -4.67
C ASN A 440 10.31 16.95 -3.48
N PRO A 441 10.82 16.75 -2.24
CA PRO A 441 9.99 16.46 -1.07
C PRO A 441 9.03 17.60 -0.71
N ASP A 442 9.38 18.87 -1.00
CA ASP A 442 8.51 20.02 -0.74
C ASP A 442 7.24 20.01 -1.62
N ILE A 443 7.37 19.50 -2.83
CA ILE A 443 6.23 19.29 -3.72
C ILE A 443 5.51 17.99 -3.34
N GLY A 444 6.27 16.95 -3.05
CA GLY A 444 5.75 15.61 -2.75
C GLY A 444 4.81 15.61 -1.55
N TYR A 445 5.23 16.19 -0.42
CA TYR A 445 4.37 16.21 0.77
C TYR A 445 3.09 17.04 0.57
N LYS A 446 3.17 18.18 -0.13
CA LYS A 446 1.98 19.00 -0.44
C LYS A 446 0.95 18.23 -1.29
N ARG A 447 1.42 17.46 -2.26
CA ARG A 447 0.52 16.63 -3.10
C ARG A 447 -0.15 15.51 -2.28
N LEU A 448 0.56 14.91 -1.34
CA LEU A 448 0.00 13.93 -0.41
C LEU A 448 -1.02 14.56 0.54
N VAL A 449 -0.72 15.73 1.10
CA VAL A 449 -1.66 16.50 1.92
C VAL A 449 -2.92 16.81 1.12
N ASN A 450 -2.79 17.36 -0.09
CA ASN A 450 -3.92 17.69 -0.95
C ASN A 450 -4.79 16.46 -1.27
N LEU A 451 -4.16 15.30 -1.55
CA LEU A 451 -4.91 14.06 -1.82
C LEU A 451 -5.76 13.66 -0.62
N VAL A 452 -5.17 13.60 0.57
CA VAL A 452 -5.86 13.13 1.77
C VAL A 452 -6.94 14.14 2.20
N THR A 453 -6.66 15.44 2.11
CA THR A 453 -7.64 16.50 2.39
C THR A 453 -8.85 16.44 1.41
N ALA A 454 -8.59 16.22 0.12
CA ALA A 454 -9.66 16.04 -0.85
C ALA A 454 -10.51 14.80 -0.51
N TRP A 455 -9.88 13.69 -0.16
CA TRP A 455 -10.59 12.48 0.26
C TRP A 455 -11.37 12.68 1.56
N GLU A 456 -10.85 13.46 2.51
CA GLU A 456 -11.58 13.80 3.73
C GLU A 456 -12.88 14.59 3.41
N HIS A 457 -12.82 15.58 2.52
CA HIS A 457 -14.02 16.31 2.08
C HIS A 457 -15.03 15.37 1.42
N GLU A 458 -14.60 14.52 0.50
CA GLU A 458 -15.49 13.54 -0.16
C GLU A 458 -16.07 12.51 0.83
N ILE A 459 -15.32 12.09 1.85
CA ILE A 459 -15.83 11.23 2.93
C ILE A 459 -16.94 11.94 3.69
N LYS A 460 -16.75 13.22 4.05
CA LYS A 460 -17.79 14.03 4.71
C LYS A 460 -19.04 14.18 3.86
N GLU A 461 -18.89 14.43 2.55
CA GLU A 461 -20.02 14.50 1.60
C GLU A 461 -20.79 13.18 1.53
N MET A 462 -20.10 12.04 1.41
CA MET A 462 -20.74 10.73 1.39
C MET A 462 -21.44 10.41 2.71
N MET A 463 -20.80 10.71 3.86
CA MET A 463 -21.41 10.54 5.18
C MET A 463 -22.64 11.43 5.33
N GLY A 464 -22.57 12.68 4.90
CA GLY A 464 -23.72 13.61 4.88
C GLY A 464 -24.87 13.08 4.03
N GLY A 465 -24.56 12.56 2.84
CA GLY A 465 -25.53 11.91 1.96
C GLY A 465 -26.16 10.65 2.56
N MET A 466 -25.51 9.98 3.50
CA MET A 466 -26.05 8.85 4.28
C MET A 466 -26.81 9.29 5.53
N GLY A 467 -26.76 10.56 5.92
CA GLY A 467 -27.30 11.05 7.19
C GLY A 467 -26.49 10.63 8.42
N ILE A 468 -25.17 10.48 8.26
CA ILE A 468 -24.23 10.06 9.32
C ILE A 468 -23.21 11.17 9.52
N ASN A 469 -23.05 11.66 10.76
CA ASN A 469 -22.14 12.75 11.10
C ASN A 469 -20.82 12.32 11.74
N SER A 470 -20.61 11.03 11.97
CA SER A 470 -19.40 10.48 12.58
C SER A 470 -18.95 9.22 11.87
N ILE A 471 -17.67 9.14 11.55
CA ILE A 471 -17.06 7.94 10.91
C ILE A 471 -17.15 6.71 11.83
N GLU A 472 -17.10 6.90 13.15
CA GLU A 472 -17.28 5.82 14.13
C GLU A 472 -18.70 5.23 14.11
N ALA A 473 -19.73 6.02 13.77
CA ALA A 473 -21.11 5.55 13.59
C ALA A 473 -21.30 4.77 12.29
N LEU A 474 -20.45 5.01 11.30
CA LEU A 474 -20.44 4.24 10.05
C LEU A 474 -19.73 2.88 10.21
N ARG A 475 -18.81 2.75 11.16
CA ARG A 475 -17.96 1.56 11.32
C ARG A 475 -18.79 0.30 11.50
N GLY A 476 -18.65 -0.63 10.53
CA GLY A 476 -19.37 -1.91 10.51
C GLY A 476 -20.89 -1.78 10.34
N ASN A 477 -21.36 -0.64 9.92
CA ASN A 477 -22.77 -0.40 9.57
C ASN A 477 -23.06 -0.85 8.14
N ARG A 478 -23.10 -2.17 7.94
CA ARG A 478 -23.32 -2.78 6.63
C ARG A 478 -24.72 -2.52 6.06
N LEU A 479 -25.65 -2.01 6.87
CA LEU A 479 -26.96 -1.56 6.38
C LEU A 479 -26.87 -0.38 5.41
N MET A 480 -25.75 0.37 5.47
CA MET A 480 -25.46 1.45 4.54
C MET A 480 -24.91 0.96 3.19
N LEU A 481 -24.80 -0.34 2.98
CA LEU A 481 -24.22 -0.92 1.77
C LEU A 481 -25.21 -1.83 1.04
N ARG A 482 -25.10 -1.87 -0.30
CA ARG A 482 -25.84 -2.78 -1.20
C ARG A 482 -24.89 -3.38 -2.22
N GLY A 483 -25.17 -4.63 -2.62
CA GLY A 483 -24.41 -5.33 -3.65
C GLY A 483 -25.09 -5.31 -5.01
N VAL A 484 -24.29 -5.12 -6.07
CA VAL A 484 -24.72 -5.20 -7.46
C VAL A 484 -23.83 -6.18 -8.21
N GLY A 485 -24.43 -7.12 -8.96
CA GLY A 485 -23.68 -8.10 -9.73
C GLY A 485 -22.85 -9.06 -8.88
N LEU A 486 -23.30 -9.34 -7.65
CA LEU A 486 -22.77 -10.31 -6.72
C LEU A 486 -23.70 -11.51 -6.61
N ASN A 487 -23.14 -12.71 -6.43
CA ASN A 487 -23.93 -13.91 -6.16
C ASN A 487 -24.33 -13.96 -4.65
N GLU A 488 -25.26 -14.84 -4.32
CA GLU A 488 -25.79 -15.00 -2.94
C GLU A 488 -24.68 -15.28 -1.91
N LYS A 489 -23.68 -16.10 -2.28
CA LYS A 489 -22.58 -16.42 -1.38
C LYS A 489 -21.68 -15.21 -1.11
N GLU A 490 -21.42 -14.38 -2.11
CA GLU A 490 -20.65 -13.14 -1.97
C GLU A 490 -21.42 -12.13 -1.11
N LEU A 491 -22.72 -11.96 -1.32
CA LEU A 491 -23.58 -11.12 -0.48
C LEU A 491 -23.59 -11.60 0.98
N GLN A 492 -23.70 -12.90 1.19
CA GLN A 492 -23.65 -13.52 2.52
C GLN A 492 -22.31 -13.25 3.24
N ILE A 493 -21.17 -13.43 2.54
CA ILE A 493 -19.84 -13.19 3.11
C ILE A 493 -19.65 -11.71 3.45
N LEU A 494 -20.05 -10.82 2.54
CA LEU A 494 -19.98 -9.37 2.75
C LEU A 494 -20.97 -8.90 3.83
N GLY A 495 -22.03 -9.68 4.09
CA GLY A 495 -23.09 -9.34 5.04
C GLY A 495 -23.92 -8.13 4.60
N ILE A 496 -24.11 -7.97 3.29
CA ILE A 496 -24.89 -6.88 2.67
C ILE A 496 -26.04 -7.45 1.84
N LYS A 497 -27.06 -6.63 1.63
CA LYS A 497 -28.21 -7.01 0.80
C LYS A 497 -27.97 -6.67 -0.67
N HIS A 498 -28.76 -7.31 -1.55
CA HIS A 498 -28.81 -6.94 -2.97
C HIS A 498 -29.38 -5.52 -3.15
N ALA A 499 -28.92 -4.79 -4.17
CA ALA A 499 -29.35 -3.41 -4.41
C ALA A 499 -30.84 -3.27 -4.75
N GLY A 500 -31.51 -4.35 -5.15
CA GLY A 500 -32.96 -4.38 -5.38
C GLY A 500 -33.81 -4.63 -4.14
N GLU A 501 -33.21 -4.85 -2.97
CA GLU A 501 -33.87 -4.99 -1.67
C GLU A 501 -33.81 -3.68 -0.88
#